data_ffc4328f1418121b976a0532aa0acbf6
#
_entry.id   ffc4328f1418121b976a0532aa0acbf6
#
_cell.length_a   1.000
_cell.length_b   1.000
_cell.length_c   1.000
_cell.angle_alpha   90.00
_cell.angle_beta   90.00
_cell.angle_gamma   90.00
#
_symmetry.space_group_name_H-M   'P 1'
#
loop_
_entity.id
_entity.type
_entity.pdbx_description
1 polymer ?
#
loop_
_entity_poly.entity_id
_entity_poly.type
_entity_poly.pdbx_seq_one_letter_code
_entity_poly.pdbx_strand_id
1 'polypeptide(L)'
;QIFMSATIDHSSFCENMGLEKDDVAFVDTPKSPFPIDHRTIDLLNIRRLSYGSTEEDELEVIKTIDRILDEHSDERGLILTSSIPRCQKIIRYLSPKNTKRIRLCHSKNKDDKTQDEVISEHSADPTGILLSSSLWEGVDLKDDLSRFQIIAKVPYPNYTEKRTKAKMNKFPLWYTSQTLTKLLQGFGRSIRSDDDWAKTYVLDTSVNNVFFK
;
A
#
# COMPACT_ATOMS: atom_id res chain seq x y z
N GLN A 1 22.57 -14.69 14.85
CA GLN A 1 22.06 -13.92 13.69
C GLN A 1 21.26 -12.74 14.20
N ILE A 2 21.31 -11.63 13.49
CA ILE A 2 20.52 -10.42 13.78
C ILE A 2 19.57 -10.20 12.60
N PHE A 3 18.29 -10.01 12.89
CA PHE A 3 17.25 -9.67 11.93
C PHE A 3 16.66 -8.30 12.31
N MET A 4 16.45 -7.44 11.33
CA MET A 4 15.90 -6.10 11.55
C MET A 4 14.77 -5.82 10.55
N SER A 5 13.68 -5.26 11.04
CA SER A 5 12.59 -4.74 10.21
C SER A 5 11.76 -3.76 11.02
N ALA A 6 11.13 -2.80 10.38
CA ALA A 6 10.18 -1.90 11.02
C ALA A 6 8.84 -2.55 11.39
N THR A 7 8.60 -3.78 10.93
CA THR A 7 7.29 -4.46 11.02
C THR A 7 7.40 -5.93 11.41
N ILE A 8 8.43 -6.29 12.21
CA ILE A 8 8.55 -7.67 12.73
C ILE A 8 7.52 -7.88 13.85
N ASP A 9 6.64 -8.86 13.68
CA ASP A 9 5.90 -9.48 14.77
C ASP A 9 6.70 -10.68 15.31
N HIS A 10 7.07 -10.65 16.59
CA HIS A 10 7.94 -11.66 17.20
C HIS A 10 7.37 -13.07 17.07
N SER A 11 6.07 -13.24 17.34
CA SER A 11 5.41 -14.54 17.29
C SER A 11 5.38 -15.12 15.89
N SER A 12 4.91 -14.31 14.92
CA SER A 12 4.85 -14.73 13.51
C SER A 12 6.25 -14.96 12.92
N PHE A 13 7.26 -14.20 13.37
CA PHE A 13 8.64 -14.38 12.93
C PHE A 13 9.18 -15.74 13.39
N CYS A 14 9.10 -16.04 14.69
CA CYS A 14 9.57 -17.32 15.25
C CYS A 14 8.86 -18.51 14.60
N GLU A 15 7.52 -18.44 14.48
CA GLU A 15 6.72 -19.48 13.83
C GLU A 15 7.14 -19.72 12.35
N ASN A 16 7.36 -18.66 11.58
CA ASN A 16 7.77 -18.77 10.18
C ASN A 16 9.19 -19.31 10.00
N MET A 17 10.08 -19.02 10.95
CA MET A 17 11.48 -19.45 10.94
C MET A 17 11.69 -20.82 11.61
N GLY A 18 10.68 -21.37 12.28
CA GLY A 18 10.79 -22.61 13.05
C GLY A 18 11.68 -22.44 14.29
N LEU A 19 11.64 -21.26 14.93
CA LEU A 19 12.39 -20.94 16.13
C LEU A 19 11.47 -20.99 17.35
N GLU A 20 11.99 -21.43 18.49
CA GLU A 20 11.30 -21.28 19.77
C GLU A 20 11.43 -19.82 20.24
N LYS A 21 10.36 -19.28 20.82
CA LYS A 21 10.33 -17.86 21.25
C LYS A 21 11.38 -17.55 22.30
N ASP A 22 11.65 -18.51 23.19
CA ASP A 22 12.60 -18.38 24.29
C ASP A 22 14.07 -18.37 23.80
N ASP A 23 14.33 -18.82 22.57
CA ASP A 23 15.65 -18.80 21.94
C ASP A 23 15.94 -17.50 21.21
N VAL A 24 14.96 -16.56 21.17
CA VAL A 24 15.06 -15.32 20.39
C VAL A 24 14.92 -14.10 21.30
N ALA A 25 16.01 -13.32 21.42
CA ALA A 25 15.92 -12.00 22.04
C ALA A 25 15.23 -11.01 21.09
N PHE A 26 14.12 -10.43 21.53
CA PHE A 26 13.36 -9.44 20.78
C PHE A 26 13.54 -8.05 21.37
N VAL A 27 13.94 -7.10 20.54
CA VAL A 27 14.09 -5.69 20.90
C VAL A 27 13.12 -4.87 20.07
N ASP A 28 12.24 -4.17 20.71
CA ASP A 28 11.24 -3.31 20.08
C ASP A 28 11.44 -1.85 20.50
N THR A 29 11.08 -0.93 19.60
CA THR A 29 10.97 0.50 19.88
C THR A 29 9.49 0.87 19.96
N PRO A 30 8.91 0.92 21.17
CA PRO A 30 7.45 1.01 21.34
C PRO A 30 6.84 2.34 20.89
N LYS A 31 7.65 3.35 20.62
CA LYS A 31 7.19 4.66 20.15
C LYS A 31 7.72 4.97 18.76
N SER A 32 6.80 5.26 17.85
CA SER A 32 7.15 5.85 16.58
C SER A 32 7.74 7.26 16.79
N PRO A 33 8.84 7.62 16.14
CA PRO A 33 9.37 8.98 16.17
C PRO A 33 8.44 9.98 15.46
N PHE A 34 7.58 9.51 14.56
CA PHE A 34 6.71 10.36 13.74
C PHE A 34 5.46 10.80 14.49
N PRO A 35 5.09 12.10 14.53
CA PRO A 35 3.86 12.60 15.13
C PRO A 35 2.61 11.93 14.53
N ILE A 36 1.60 11.66 15.38
CA ILE A 36 0.38 10.96 14.94
C ILE A 36 -0.44 11.83 13.99
N ASP A 37 -0.50 13.12 14.26
CA ASP A 37 -1.23 14.13 13.46
C ASP A 37 -0.61 14.35 12.06
N HIS A 38 0.67 14.03 11.89
CA HIS A 38 1.32 14.06 10.57
C HIS A 38 0.99 12.85 9.68
N ARG A 39 0.35 11.81 10.20
CA ARG A 39 0.08 10.54 9.48
C ARG A 39 -1.37 10.09 9.64
N THR A 40 -2.28 10.93 9.29
CA THR A 40 -3.71 10.63 9.39
C THR A 40 -4.13 9.55 8.41
N ILE A 41 -5.00 8.64 8.86
CA ILE A 41 -5.55 7.55 8.04
C ILE A 41 -7.07 7.62 8.06
N ASP A 42 -7.66 7.90 6.91
CA ASP A 42 -9.11 7.94 6.71
C ASP A 42 -9.60 6.61 6.14
N LEU A 43 -10.35 5.84 6.90
CA LEU A 43 -11.02 4.62 6.44
C LEU A 43 -12.36 4.98 5.80
N LEU A 44 -12.35 5.21 4.48
CA LEU A 44 -13.56 5.65 3.76
C LEU A 44 -14.57 4.53 3.54
N ASN A 45 -14.12 3.25 3.60
CA ASN A 45 -15.00 2.08 3.53
C ASN A 45 -15.97 2.09 2.33
N ILE A 46 -15.47 2.37 1.13
CA ILE A 46 -16.29 2.56 -0.07
C ILE A 46 -16.91 1.24 -0.51
N ARG A 47 -16.08 0.23 -0.86
CA ARG A 47 -16.51 -1.10 -1.30
C ARG A 47 -15.51 -2.17 -0.88
N ARG A 48 -16.00 -3.40 -0.73
CA ARG A 48 -15.14 -4.56 -0.57
C ARG A 48 -14.67 -5.03 -1.95
N LEU A 49 -13.39 -4.85 -2.22
CA LEU A 49 -12.81 -5.33 -3.46
C LEU A 49 -12.30 -6.77 -3.30
N SER A 50 -12.88 -7.70 -4.03
CA SER A 50 -12.54 -9.12 -4.02
C SER A 50 -12.54 -9.70 -5.44
N TYR A 51 -12.35 -11.00 -5.59
CA TYR A 51 -12.49 -11.68 -6.88
C TYR A 51 -13.92 -11.61 -7.44
N GLY A 52 -14.91 -11.56 -6.56
CA GLY A 52 -16.33 -11.48 -6.92
C GLY A 52 -16.91 -10.06 -6.94
N SER A 53 -16.07 -9.03 -6.90
CA SER A 53 -16.53 -7.64 -7.00
C SER A 53 -17.11 -7.36 -8.38
N THR A 54 -18.23 -6.64 -8.41
CA THR A 54 -18.85 -6.21 -9.66
C THR A 54 -18.07 -5.08 -10.32
N GLU A 55 -18.37 -4.79 -11.56
CA GLU A 55 -17.82 -3.64 -12.25
C GLU A 55 -18.26 -2.32 -11.58
N GLU A 56 -19.50 -2.29 -11.10
CA GLU A 56 -20.06 -1.15 -10.37
C GLU A 56 -19.29 -0.85 -9.08
N ASP A 57 -18.94 -1.89 -8.29
CA ASP A 57 -18.13 -1.73 -7.08
C ASP A 57 -16.77 -1.10 -7.40
N GLU A 58 -16.12 -1.56 -8.47
CA GLU A 58 -14.82 -1.01 -8.88
C GLU A 58 -14.94 0.43 -9.40
N LEU A 59 -16.00 0.74 -10.17
CA LEU A 59 -16.26 2.10 -10.67
C LEU A 59 -16.51 3.07 -9.53
N GLU A 60 -17.20 2.66 -8.46
CA GLU A 60 -17.44 3.53 -7.30
C GLU A 60 -16.13 3.86 -6.58
N VAL A 61 -15.24 2.87 -6.42
CA VAL A 61 -13.89 3.10 -5.89
C VAL A 61 -13.11 4.07 -6.78
N ILE A 62 -13.16 3.91 -8.11
CA ILE A 62 -12.45 4.78 -9.06
C ILE A 62 -13.01 6.22 -9.05
N LYS A 63 -14.34 6.39 -8.96
CA LYS A 63 -14.95 7.71 -8.79
C LYS A 63 -14.48 8.40 -7.50
N THR A 64 -14.31 7.62 -6.43
CA THR A 64 -13.77 8.14 -5.17
C THR A 64 -12.32 8.53 -5.31
N ILE A 65 -11.50 7.73 -6.01
CA ILE A 65 -10.13 8.11 -6.35
C ILE A 65 -10.11 9.43 -7.11
N ASP A 66 -10.91 9.56 -8.16
CA ASP A 66 -10.97 10.76 -9.00
C ASP A 66 -11.30 12.03 -8.18
N ARG A 67 -12.25 11.91 -7.25
CA ARG A 67 -12.60 13.00 -6.31
C ARG A 67 -11.43 13.36 -5.39
N ILE A 68 -10.74 12.38 -4.81
CA ILE A 68 -9.58 12.64 -3.95
C ILE A 68 -8.46 13.32 -4.76
N LEU A 69 -8.24 12.91 -6.00
CA LEU A 69 -7.25 13.54 -6.88
C LEU A 69 -7.63 15.00 -7.22
N ASP A 70 -8.91 15.33 -7.26
CA ASP A 70 -9.38 16.71 -7.44
C ASP A 70 -9.18 17.55 -6.18
N GLU A 71 -9.41 16.98 -5.00
CA GLU A 71 -9.13 17.61 -3.70
C GLU A 71 -7.63 17.92 -3.52
N HIS A 72 -6.76 17.10 -4.09
CA HIS A 72 -5.28 17.23 -4.08
C HIS A 72 -4.73 17.63 -5.46
N SER A 73 -5.34 18.62 -6.10
CA SER A 73 -5.05 18.97 -7.50
C SER A 73 -3.65 19.53 -7.75
N ASP A 74 -3.01 20.06 -6.74
CA ASP A 74 -1.70 20.72 -6.74
C ASP A 74 -0.62 19.96 -5.96
N GLU A 75 -0.93 18.74 -5.51
CA GLU A 75 -0.04 17.91 -4.73
C GLU A 75 0.33 16.62 -5.46
N ARG A 76 1.53 16.08 -5.15
CA ARG A 76 1.93 14.74 -5.54
C ARG A 76 1.35 13.68 -4.61
N GLY A 77 1.06 12.50 -5.17
CA GLY A 77 0.51 11.41 -4.38
C GLY A 77 0.89 10.02 -4.88
N LEU A 78 0.45 9.02 -4.11
CA LEU A 78 0.67 7.61 -4.38
C LEU A 78 -0.66 6.85 -4.34
N ILE A 79 -0.94 6.05 -5.37
CA ILE A 79 -2.06 5.10 -5.38
C ILE A 79 -1.51 3.68 -5.36
N LEU A 80 -1.85 2.93 -4.32
CA LEU A 80 -1.48 1.53 -4.17
C LEU A 80 -2.69 0.62 -4.42
N THR A 81 -2.47 -0.40 -5.24
CA THR A 81 -3.47 -1.42 -5.54
C THR A 81 -2.85 -2.81 -5.56
N SER A 82 -3.61 -3.84 -5.92
CA SER A 82 -3.17 -5.24 -5.78
C SER A 82 -2.70 -5.89 -7.07
N SER A 83 -2.91 -5.26 -8.24
CA SER A 83 -2.58 -5.87 -9.52
C SER A 83 -2.50 -4.87 -10.67
N ILE A 84 -1.72 -5.21 -11.70
CA ILE A 84 -1.59 -4.42 -12.94
C ILE A 84 -2.94 -4.24 -13.66
N PRO A 85 -3.79 -5.28 -13.83
CA PRO A 85 -5.11 -5.09 -14.44
C PRO A 85 -5.95 -4.04 -13.72
N ARG A 86 -5.85 -3.95 -12.38
CA ARG A 86 -6.55 -2.93 -11.62
C ARG A 86 -5.95 -1.54 -11.83
N CYS A 87 -4.63 -1.41 -11.93
CA CYS A 87 -4.01 -0.15 -12.33
C CYS A 87 -4.54 0.33 -13.69
N GLN A 88 -4.58 -0.55 -14.68
CA GLN A 88 -5.10 -0.24 -16.02
C GLN A 88 -6.57 0.16 -16.01
N LYS A 89 -7.38 -0.51 -15.16
CA LYS A 89 -8.79 -0.16 -14.99
C LYS A 89 -8.96 1.21 -14.36
N ILE A 90 -8.17 1.55 -13.33
CA ILE A 90 -8.15 2.89 -12.73
C ILE A 90 -7.85 3.93 -13.81
N ILE A 91 -6.77 3.78 -14.59
CA ILE A 91 -6.39 4.72 -15.67
C ILE A 91 -7.52 4.88 -16.70
N ARG A 92 -8.19 3.79 -17.07
CA ARG A 92 -9.27 3.80 -18.08
C ARG A 92 -10.47 4.64 -17.67
N TYR A 93 -10.81 4.63 -16.39
CA TYR A 93 -12.06 5.22 -15.89
C TYR A 93 -11.88 6.52 -15.10
N LEU A 94 -10.63 6.95 -14.86
CA LEU A 94 -10.36 8.28 -14.33
C LEU A 94 -10.74 9.36 -15.35
N SER A 95 -11.04 10.55 -14.86
CA SER A 95 -11.23 11.73 -15.70
C SER A 95 -9.97 12.03 -16.53
N PRO A 96 -10.11 12.62 -17.74
CA PRO A 96 -8.96 12.98 -18.57
C PRO A 96 -7.98 13.94 -17.88
N LYS A 97 -8.46 14.79 -16.97
CA LYS A 97 -7.66 15.69 -16.13
C LYS A 97 -6.70 14.89 -15.25
N ASN A 98 -7.22 13.92 -14.48
CA ASN A 98 -6.46 13.16 -13.52
C ASN A 98 -5.63 12.07 -14.18
N THR A 99 -6.09 11.48 -15.30
CA THR A 99 -5.32 10.49 -16.08
C THR A 99 -3.97 11.06 -16.53
N LYS A 100 -3.88 12.35 -16.91
CA LYS A 100 -2.64 13.01 -17.33
C LYS A 100 -1.59 13.08 -16.22
N ARG A 101 -2.02 13.10 -14.96
CA ARG A 101 -1.17 13.14 -13.77
C ARG A 101 -0.59 11.76 -13.42
N ILE A 102 -1.19 10.66 -13.92
CA ILE A 102 -0.79 9.31 -13.55
C ILE A 102 0.55 8.91 -14.17
N ARG A 103 1.43 8.41 -13.32
CA ARG A 103 2.69 7.75 -13.65
C ARG A 103 2.58 6.30 -13.19
N LEU A 104 2.33 5.38 -14.15
CA LEU A 104 2.21 3.95 -13.85
C LEU A 104 3.59 3.36 -13.59
N CYS A 105 3.79 2.86 -12.38
CA CYS A 105 5.04 2.21 -11.98
C CYS A 105 4.81 0.70 -11.81
N HIS A 106 5.32 -0.08 -12.76
CA HIS A 106 5.36 -1.54 -12.66
C HIS A 106 6.64 -2.07 -13.34
N SER A 107 7.21 -3.11 -12.79
CA SER A 107 8.45 -3.69 -13.28
C SER A 107 8.18 -5.00 -14.02
N LYS A 108 7.91 -5.02 -15.34
CA LYS A 108 7.81 -6.37 -15.99
C LYS A 108 8.11 -6.48 -17.49
N ASN A 109 8.26 -5.42 -18.26
CA ASN A 109 8.63 -5.57 -19.66
C ASN A 109 10.00 -4.94 -19.92
N LYS A 110 10.79 -5.54 -20.82
CA LYS A 110 12.12 -5.01 -21.20
C LYS A 110 12.05 -3.65 -21.90
N ASP A 111 10.88 -3.30 -22.43
CA ASP A 111 10.61 -2.04 -23.16
C ASP A 111 9.89 -0.99 -22.28
N ASP A 112 9.55 -1.33 -21.01
CA ASP A 112 8.94 -0.40 -20.07
C ASP A 112 10.03 0.40 -19.35
N LYS A 113 9.68 1.63 -18.96
CA LYS A 113 10.53 2.45 -18.12
C LYS A 113 10.87 1.70 -16.82
N THR A 114 12.09 1.88 -16.38
CA THR A 114 12.51 1.38 -15.06
C THR A 114 11.77 2.10 -13.93
N GLN A 115 11.73 1.50 -12.75
CA GLN A 115 11.13 2.14 -11.58
C GLN A 115 11.76 3.51 -11.30
N ASP A 116 13.09 3.62 -11.42
CA ASP A 116 13.83 4.87 -11.15
C ASP A 116 13.50 5.97 -12.18
N GLU A 117 13.30 5.62 -13.43
CA GLU A 117 12.87 6.56 -14.46
C GLU A 117 11.47 7.10 -14.18
N VAL A 118 10.51 6.23 -13.80
CA VAL A 118 9.14 6.65 -13.45
C VAL A 118 9.13 7.54 -12.20
N ILE A 119 9.95 7.22 -11.19
CA ILE A 119 10.09 8.03 -9.98
C ILE A 119 10.72 9.40 -10.33
N SER A 120 11.69 9.42 -11.22
CA SER A 120 12.31 10.67 -11.70
C SER A 120 11.29 11.57 -12.41
N GLU A 121 10.47 11.00 -13.30
CA GLU A 121 9.39 11.72 -13.96
C GLU A 121 8.33 12.25 -12.98
N HIS A 122 7.99 11.44 -11.98
CA HIS A 122 7.10 11.86 -10.91
C HIS A 122 7.68 13.02 -10.10
N SER A 123 8.97 12.97 -9.79
CA SER A 123 9.65 14.04 -9.06
C SER A 123 9.72 15.36 -9.84
N ALA A 124 9.78 15.28 -11.17
CA ALA A 124 9.79 16.44 -12.05
C ALA A 124 8.40 17.09 -12.25
N ASP A 125 7.31 16.33 -12.00
CA ASP A 125 5.93 16.79 -12.15
C ASP A 125 5.37 17.21 -10.78
N PRO A 126 5.08 18.52 -10.54
CA PRO A 126 4.59 18.98 -9.24
C PRO A 126 3.23 18.43 -8.83
N THR A 127 2.50 17.83 -9.76
CA THR A 127 1.17 17.27 -9.53
C THR A 127 1.09 15.78 -9.87
N GLY A 128 2.24 15.14 -10.11
CA GLY A 128 2.34 13.74 -10.51
C GLY A 128 1.76 12.77 -9.48
N ILE A 129 1.13 11.71 -9.96
CA ILE A 129 0.56 10.65 -9.14
C ILE A 129 1.20 9.32 -9.51
N LEU A 130 1.93 8.70 -8.60
CA LEU A 130 2.40 7.33 -8.78
C LEU A 130 1.23 6.36 -8.60
N LEU A 131 1.02 5.48 -9.57
CA LEU A 131 0.07 4.38 -9.48
C LEU A 131 0.82 3.05 -9.58
N SER A 132 0.67 2.19 -8.57
CA SER A 132 1.42 0.93 -8.55
C SER A 132 0.69 -0.20 -7.84
N SER A 133 1.01 -1.42 -8.26
CA SER A 133 0.68 -2.66 -7.55
C SER A 133 1.88 -3.26 -6.81
N SER A 134 3.07 -2.70 -6.97
CA SER A 134 4.34 -3.24 -6.42
C SER A 134 5.07 -2.31 -5.45
N LEU A 135 4.79 -0.99 -5.44
CA LEU A 135 5.47 -0.02 -4.58
C LEU A 135 5.04 -0.05 -3.10
N TRP A 136 4.55 -1.17 -2.63
CA TRP A 136 4.30 -1.39 -1.20
C TRP A 136 5.57 -1.34 -0.36
N GLU A 137 6.69 -1.67 -1.00
CA GLU A 137 8.03 -1.72 -0.41
C GLU A 137 9.06 -1.11 -1.38
N GLY A 138 10.23 -0.73 -0.88
CA GLY A 138 11.39 -0.38 -1.72
C GLY A 138 11.37 1.00 -2.37
N VAL A 139 10.46 1.91 -2.01
CA VAL A 139 10.47 3.30 -2.48
C VAL A 139 10.44 4.25 -1.29
N ASP A 140 11.07 5.39 -1.44
CA ASP A 140 11.10 6.47 -0.47
C ASP A 140 10.55 7.75 -1.11
N LEU A 141 9.36 8.16 -0.68
CA LEU A 141 8.63 9.32 -1.20
C LEU A 141 8.48 10.36 -0.10
N LYS A 142 9.60 10.90 0.33
CA LYS A 142 9.65 11.92 1.39
C LYS A 142 9.18 13.29 0.90
N ASP A 143 8.74 14.11 1.84
CA ASP A 143 8.38 15.50 1.63
C ASP A 143 7.30 15.65 0.54
N ASP A 144 7.45 16.61 -0.35
CA ASP A 144 6.50 16.90 -1.41
C ASP A 144 6.39 15.81 -2.49
N LEU A 145 7.14 14.70 -2.39
CA LEU A 145 7.00 13.58 -3.33
C LEU A 145 5.71 12.78 -3.11
N SER A 146 5.10 12.85 -1.89
CA SER A 146 3.81 12.22 -1.65
C SER A 146 3.11 12.84 -0.44
N ARG A 147 2.27 13.84 -0.66
CA ARG A 147 1.46 14.49 0.38
C ARG A 147 0.20 13.74 0.73
N PHE A 148 -0.22 12.83 -0.14
CA PHE A 148 -1.30 11.90 0.13
C PHE A 148 -1.05 10.55 -0.53
N GLN A 149 -1.68 9.53 0.05
CA GLN A 149 -1.67 8.19 -0.54
C GLN A 149 -3.06 7.55 -0.48
N ILE A 150 -3.38 6.76 -1.49
CA ILE A 150 -4.65 6.04 -1.61
C ILE A 150 -4.38 4.54 -1.64
N ILE A 151 -4.89 3.82 -0.66
CA ILE A 151 -4.94 2.36 -0.66
C ILE A 151 -6.26 1.95 -1.33
N ALA A 152 -6.20 1.78 -2.65
CA ALA A 152 -7.39 1.41 -3.43
C ALA A 152 -7.84 -0.03 -3.16
N LYS A 153 -6.89 -0.92 -2.82
CA LYS A 153 -7.16 -2.33 -2.51
C LYS A 153 -6.22 -2.82 -1.43
N VAL A 154 -6.75 -3.46 -0.39
CA VAL A 154 -5.96 -4.14 0.64
C VAL A 154 -5.11 -5.26 0.04
N PRO A 155 -3.79 -5.31 0.34
CA PRO A 155 -2.83 -6.19 -0.34
C PRO A 155 -2.79 -7.61 0.26
N TYR A 156 -3.89 -8.32 0.25
CA TYR A 156 -3.92 -9.71 0.69
C TYR A 156 -2.98 -10.58 -0.16
N PRO A 157 -2.26 -11.55 0.43
CA PRO A 157 -1.51 -12.55 -0.33
C PRO A 157 -2.42 -13.30 -1.31
N ASN A 158 -1.84 -13.72 -2.44
CA ASN A 158 -2.61 -14.40 -3.47
C ASN A 158 -3.13 -15.78 -2.97
N TYR A 159 -4.42 -15.86 -2.70
CA TYR A 159 -5.08 -17.07 -2.19
C TYR A 159 -5.02 -18.25 -3.18
N THR A 160 -4.84 -18.02 -4.48
CA THR A 160 -4.80 -19.11 -5.48
C THR A 160 -3.48 -19.88 -5.45
N GLU A 161 -2.43 -19.32 -4.88
CA GLU A 161 -1.13 -19.97 -4.78
C GLU A 161 -1.14 -21.14 -3.77
N LYS A 162 -0.60 -22.28 -4.20
CA LYS A 162 -0.51 -23.49 -3.35
C LYS A 162 0.26 -23.22 -2.03
N ARG A 163 1.33 -22.43 -2.10
CA ARG A 163 2.15 -22.05 -0.93
C ARG A 163 1.34 -21.22 0.06
N THR A 164 0.57 -20.24 -0.43
CA THR A 164 -0.29 -19.39 0.41
C THR A 164 -1.35 -20.25 1.12
N LYS A 165 -2.04 -21.14 0.39
CA LYS A 165 -3.01 -22.08 0.98
C LYS A 165 -2.40 -22.98 2.05
N ALA A 166 -1.23 -23.56 1.76
CA ALA A 166 -0.55 -24.42 2.72
C ALA A 166 -0.16 -23.67 4.01
N LYS A 167 0.34 -22.44 3.89
CA LYS A 167 0.66 -21.59 5.05
C LYS A 167 -0.58 -21.20 5.86
N MET A 168 -1.67 -20.82 5.20
CA MET A 168 -2.93 -20.49 5.88
C MET A 168 -3.48 -21.68 6.69
N ASN A 169 -3.39 -22.90 6.13
CA ASN A 169 -3.86 -24.09 6.82
C ASN A 169 -2.99 -24.43 8.04
N LYS A 170 -1.68 -24.22 7.95
CA LYS A 170 -0.73 -24.51 9.03
C LYS A 170 -0.71 -23.41 10.09
N PHE A 171 -0.85 -22.15 9.68
CA PHE A 171 -0.71 -20.95 10.52
C PHE A 171 -1.92 -20.02 10.30
N PRO A 172 -3.01 -20.17 11.06
CA PRO A 172 -4.28 -19.46 10.82
C PRO A 172 -4.17 -17.94 10.81
N LEU A 173 -3.30 -17.35 11.62
CA LEU A 173 -3.10 -15.90 11.71
C LEU A 173 -2.14 -15.35 10.65
N TRP A 174 -1.36 -16.23 9.99
CA TRP A 174 -0.33 -15.82 9.04
C TRP A 174 -0.85 -14.90 7.92
N TYR A 175 -2.02 -15.21 7.39
CA TYR A 175 -2.60 -14.48 6.25
C TYR A 175 -2.94 -13.02 6.63
N THR A 176 -3.54 -12.84 7.81
CA THR A 176 -3.86 -11.52 8.34
C THR A 176 -2.61 -10.75 8.73
N SER A 177 -1.64 -11.39 9.40
CA SER A 177 -0.36 -10.78 9.79
C SER A 177 0.43 -10.30 8.56
N GLN A 178 0.51 -11.09 7.50
CA GLN A 178 1.18 -10.68 6.26
C GLN A 178 0.49 -9.47 5.60
N THR A 179 -0.84 -9.46 5.62
CA THR A 179 -1.62 -8.33 5.09
C THR A 179 -1.37 -7.08 5.91
N LEU A 180 -1.41 -7.20 7.24
CA LEU A 180 -1.15 -6.09 8.18
C LEU A 180 0.25 -5.53 7.98
N THR A 181 1.28 -6.40 7.97
CA THR A 181 2.68 -6.00 7.73
C THR A 181 2.80 -5.19 6.45
N LYS A 182 2.21 -5.67 5.35
CA LYS A 182 2.27 -4.98 4.06
C LYS A 182 1.50 -3.65 4.05
N LEU A 183 0.37 -3.57 4.75
CA LEU A 183 -0.35 -2.31 4.93
C LEU A 183 0.47 -1.29 5.73
N LEU A 184 1.07 -1.70 6.85
CA LEU A 184 1.92 -0.83 7.66
C LEU A 184 3.12 -0.30 6.88
N GLN A 185 3.74 -1.15 6.07
CA GLN A 185 4.82 -0.73 5.16
C GLN A 185 4.31 0.27 4.13
N GLY A 186 3.11 0.05 3.57
CA GLY A 186 2.47 0.96 2.64
C GLY A 186 2.17 2.32 3.27
N PHE A 187 1.62 2.35 4.49
CA PHE A 187 1.34 3.61 5.20
C PHE A 187 2.61 4.45 5.47
N GLY A 188 3.75 3.80 5.64
CA GLY A 188 5.03 4.47 5.84
C GLY A 188 5.74 4.95 4.56
N ARG A 189 5.13 4.89 3.37
CA ARG A 189 5.81 5.31 2.12
C ARG A 189 5.98 6.81 1.99
N SER A 190 5.04 7.58 2.51
CA SER A 190 4.96 9.03 2.34
C SER A 190 5.42 9.84 3.55
N ILE A 191 6.03 9.21 4.58
CA ILE A 191 6.52 9.89 5.78
C ILE A 191 7.87 9.34 6.16
N ARG A 192 8.90 10.23 6.24
CA ARG A 192 10.29 9.83 6.45
C ARG A 192 11.06 10.64 7.48
N SER A 193 10.53 11.76 7.94
CA SER A 193 11.11 12.60 8.99
C SER A 193 10.04 13.09 9.97
N ASP A 194 10.44 13.69 11.06
CA ASP A 194 9.53 14.21 12.09
C ASP A 194 8.68 15.37 11.57
N ASP A 195 9.22 16.13 10.59
CA ASP A 195 8.56 17.28 9.96
C ASP A 195 7.72 16.87 8.74
N ASP A 196 7.84 15.63 8.29
CA ASP A 196 7.14 15.14 7.11
C ASP A 196 5.68 14.73 7.46
N TRP A 197 4.78 14.94 6.51
CA TRP A 197 3.37 14.61 6.69
C TRP A 197 2.74 14.07 5.42
N ALA A 198 1.77 13.19 5.60
CA ALA A 198 0.94 12.70 4.51
C ALA A 198 -0.41 12.22 5.01
N LYS A 199 -1.44 12.38 4.18
CA LYS A 199 -2.77 11.85 4.43
C LYS A 199 -2.98 10.52 3.69
N THR A 200 -3.46 9.50 4.39
CA THR A 200 -3.76 8.19 3.81
C THR A 200 -5.27 7.96 3.73
N TYR A 201 -5.74 7.56 2.56
CA TYR A 201 -7.12 7.16 2.31
C TYR A 201 -7.18 5.65 2.05
N VAL A 202 -8.00 4.92 2.80
CA VAL A 202 -8.23 3.49 2.56
C VAL A 202 -9.65 3.28 2.06
N LEU A 203 -9.79 2.79 0.82
CA LEU A 203 -11.08 2.66 0.15
C LEU A 203 -11.73 1.29 0.29
N ASP A 204 -10.91 0.23 0.37
CA ASP A 204 -11.37 -1.16 0.44
C ASP A 204 -11.83 -1.52 1.86
N THR A 205 -13.12 -1.78 2.04
CA THR A 205 -13.72 -2.16 3.34
C THR A 205 -13.12 -3.42 3.96
N SER A 206 -12.40 -4.24 3.18
CA SER A 206 -11.74 -5.43 3.72
C SER A 206 -10.62 -5.13 4.72
N VAL A 207 -10.20 -3.86 4.84
CA VAL A 207 -9.28 -3.37 5.87
C VAL A 207 -9.82 -3.63 7.28
N ASN A 208 -11.14 -3.57 7.47
CA ASN A 208 -11.78 -3.83 8.76
C ASN A 208 -11.52 -5.26 9.25
N ASN A 209 -11.36 -6.24 8.34
CA ASN A 209 -11.00 -7.60 8.71
C ASN A 209 -9.56 -7.76 9.19
N VAL A 210 -8.72 -6.75 8.98
CA VAL A 210 -7.32 -6.75 9.39
C VAL A 210 -7.15 -6.07 10.75
N PHE A 211 -7.87 -4.96 10.98
CA PHE A 211 -7.69 -4.13 12.18
C PHE A 211 -8.68 -4.44 13.32
N PHE A 212 -9.87 -4.97 13.02
CA PHE A 212 -10.94 -5.09 14.01
C PHE A 212 -11.42 -6.54 14.24
N LYS A 213 -10.56 -7.52 14.00
CA LYS A 213 -10.82 -8.93 14.32
C LYS A 213 -10.16 -9.35 15.62
#